data_fd39d47e8b19e152fd9fec56aaad5682
#
_entry.id   fd39d47e8b19e152fd9fec56aaad5682
#
_cell.length_a   1.000
_cell.length_b   1.000
_cell.length_c   1.000
_cell.angle_alpha   90.00
_cell.angle_beta   90.00
_cell.angle_gamma   90.00
#
_symmetry.space_group_name_H-M   'P 1'
#
loop_
_entity.id
_entity.type
_entity.pdbx_description
1 polymer ?
#
loop_
_entity_poly.entity_id
_entity_poly.type
_entity_poly.pdbx_seq_one_letter_code
_entity_poly.pdbx_strand_id
1 'polypeptide(L)'
;MSDWVSAFAPASIGNVGVGFDVLGLALQGVGDRVQARRVAGEGITVAEVRGLDGEIHPYLSTNTQENTASIAAQAFWDEHGDGGGVELKVHKGVPLQSGMGSSAASAVAAVVAVNGLLEVPLQAEELLVYAIEGEKYASGGLHADNVAPSLLGGLVLCPQILLPEVIRLPVPDGISAALIHPDLQVNTAQARRRLAKSCSTQQWVDQQGLLAGFVAACAASDADLVGKTLRDV
;
A
#
# COMPACT_ATOMS: atom_id res chain seq x y z
N MET A 1 27.75 16.70 -2.18
CA MET A 1 26.32 16.86 -1.87
C MET A 1 25.79 15.45 -1.68
N SER A 2 25.06 15.17 -0.63
CA SER A 2 24.51 13.83 -0.41
C SER A 2 23.37 13.63 -1.42
N ASP A 3 23.55 12.71 -2.35
CA ASP A 3 22.56 12.46 -3.40
C ASP A 3 21.40 11.62 -2.81
N TRP A 4 20.49 12.27 -2.12
CA TRP A 4 19.26 11.65 -1.66
C TRP A 4 18.30 11.45 -2.83
N VAL A 5 17.90 10.21 -3.05
CA VAL A 5 16.76 9.86 -3.90
C VAL A 5 15.49 9.94 -3.05
N SER A 6 14.47 10.63 -3.53
CA SER A 6 13.21 10.82 -2.80
C SER A 6 12.05 10.21 -3.59
N ALA A 7 11.26 9.38 -2.93
CA ALA A 7 10.05 8.82 -3.48
C ALA A 7 8.83 9.21 -2.63
N PHE A 8 7.69 9.32 -3.28
CA PHE A 8 6.38 9.55 -2.66
C PHE A 8 5.47 8.38 -3.03
N ALA A 9 4.80 7.81 -2.02
CA ALA A 9 3.78 6.82 -2.22
C ALA A 9 2.46 7.30 -1.63
N PRO A 10 1.37 7.31 -2.41
CA PRO A 10 0.08 7.78 -1.94
C PRO A 10 -0.52 6.83 -0.90
N ALA A 11 -1.35 7.40 -0.04
CA ALA A 11 -2.31 6.63 0.76
C ALA A 11 -3.27 5.86 -0.14
N SER A 12 -3.93 4.88 0.40
CA SER A 12 -4.84 4.00 -0.36
C SER A 12 -6.09 3.65 0.46
N ILE A 13 -7.15 3.33 -0.27
CA ILE A 13 -8.37 2.74 0.27
C ILE A 13 -8.36 1.27 -0.13
N GLY A 14 -8.17 0.36 0.82
CA GLY A 14 -8.34 -1.07 0.62
C GLY A 14 -9.82 -1.45 0.57
N ASN A 15 -10.12 -2.62 0.01
CA ASN A 15 -11.46 -3.19 -0.12
C ASN A 15 -12.42 -2.45 -1.09
N VAL A 16 -12.38 -1.13 -1.16
CA VAL A 16 -13.28 -0.30 -1.99
C VAL A 16 -14.75 -0.73 -1.84
N GLY A 17 -15.18 -0.96 -0.59
CA GLY A 17 -16.52 -1.43 -0.26
C GLY A 17 -16.80 -2.88 -0.68
N VAL A 18 -16.88 -3.14 -1.99
CA VAL A 18 -17.33 -4.43 -2.55
C VAL A 18 -16.22 -5.47 -2.72
N GLY A 19 -14.96 -5.06 -2.74
CA GLY A 19 -13.81 -5.94 -3.09
C GLY A 19 -12.93 -6.26 -1.90
N PHE A 20 -13.48 -6.89 -0.86
CA PHE A 20 -12.74 -7.28 0.35
C PHE A 20 -11.46 -8.03 0.01
N ASP A 21 -10.29 -7.49 0.45
CA ASP A 21 -8.93 -8.01 0.22
C ASP A 21 -8.51 -8.15 -1.26
N VAL A 22 -9.28 -7.62 -2.22
CA VAL A 22 -8.95 -7.74 -3.65
C VAL A 22 -9.00 -6.43 -4.43
N LEU A 23 -9.67 -5.38 -3.92
CA LEU A 23 -9.70 -4.08 -4.56
C LEU A 23 -8.97 -3.02 -3.74
N GLY A 24 -8.22 -2.17 -4.41
CA GLY A 24 -7.58 -1.02 -3.80
C GLY A 24 -7.59 0.21 -4.70
N LEU A 25 -7.68 1.38 -4.08
CA LEU A 25 -7.72 2.67 -4.76
C LEU A 25 -6.67 3.61 -4.18
N ALA A 26 -5.83 4.21 -5.02
CA ALA A 26 -4.87 5.23 -4.62
C ALA A 26 -5.57 6.56 -4.33
N LEU A 27 -5.14 7.26 -3.28
CA LEU A 27 -5.60 8.60 -2.94
C LEU A 27 -4.67 9.67 -3.50
N GLN A 28 -5.22 10.81 -3.89
CA GLN A 28 -4.42 11.96 -4.32
C GLN A 28 -4.05 12.85 -3.14
N GLY A 29 -2.84 13.42 -3.17
CA GLY A 29 -2.42 14.50 -2.28
C GLY A 29 -2.00 14.08 -0.87
N VAL A 30 -2.30 12.86 -0.43
CA VAL A 30 -1.93 12.31 0.88
C VAL A 30 -1.06 11.08 0.66
N GLY A 31 0.06 10.98 1.35
CA GLY A 31 0.99 9.85 1.21
C GLY A 31 2.25 10.05 2.01
N ASP A 32 3.05 8.99 2.11
CA ASP A 32 4.34 9.02 2.77
C ASP A 32 5.46 9.37 1.78
N ARG A 33 6.54 9.92 2.31
CA ARG A 33 7.76 10.17 1.55
C ARG A 33 8.92 9.44 2.20
N VAL A 34 9.71 8.75 1.39
CA VAL A 34 10.97 8.16 1.84
C VAL A 34 12.11 8.74 1.02
N GLN A 35 13.20 9.04 1.70
CA GLN A 35 14.47 9.41 1.08
C GLN A 35 15.47 8.29 1.34
N ALA A 36 16.23 7.92 0.33
CA ALA A 36 17.28 6.91 0.38
C ALA A 36 18.60 7.48 -0.13
N ARG A 37 19.72 7.08 0.46
CA ARG A 37 21.06 7.36 -0.06
C ARG A 37 22.02 6.22 0.21
N ARG A 38 23.07 6.14 -0.60
CA ARG A 38 24.20 5.25 -0.35
C ARG A 38 25.00 5.73 0.87
N VAL A 39 25.41 4.78 1.72
CA VAL A 39 26.29 5.01 2.86
C VAL A 39 27.34 3.91 2.94
N ALA A 40 28.39 4.15 3.76
CA ALA A 40 29.35 3.09 4.09
C ALA A 40 28.67 2.01 4.95
N GLY A 41 29.08 0.76 4.78
CA GLY A 41 28.51 -0.38 5.50
C GLY A 41 27.70 -1.29 4.56
N GLU A 42 26.79 -2.08 5.14
CA GLU A 42 25.96 -3.06 4.42
C GLU A 42 24.50 -2.95 4.87
N GLY A 43 23.59 -3.33 3.97
CA GLY A 43 22.16 -3.40 4.24
C GLY A 43 21.47 -2.05 4.45
N ILE A 44 20.26 -2.11 4.98
CA ILE A 44 19.40 -0.94 5.17
C ILE A 44 19.51 -0.42 6.62
N THR A 45 19.61 0.89 6.76
CA THR A 45 19.52 1.61 8.04
C THR A 45 18.44 2.68 7.98
N VAL A 46 17.80 2.99 9.12
CA VAL A 46 16.80 4.06 9.23
C VAL A 46 17.36 5.15 10.14
N ALA A 47 17.68 6.30 9.57
CA ALA A 47 18.21 7.43 10.31
C ALA A 47 17.15 8.11 11.19
N GLU A 48 15.96 8.29 10.63
CA GLU A 48 14.85 8.95 11.31
C GLU A 48 13.49 8.56 10.72
N VAL A 49 12.47 8.62 11.58
CA VAL A 49 11.08 8.57 11.17
C VAL A 49 10.40 9.84 11.68
N ARG A 50 9.83 10.65 10.80
CA ARG A 50 9.10 11.88 11.13
C ARG A 50 7.60 11.69 11.02
N GLY A 51 6.87 12.34 11.92
CA GLY A 51 5.40 12.38 11.94
C GLY A 51 4.81 13.38 10.95
N LEU A 52 3.49 13.50 10.99
CA LEU A 52 2.72 14.48 10.17
C LEU A 52 3.09 15.94 10.46
N ASP A 53 3.54 16.22 11.67
CA ASP A 53 4.02 17.52 12.15
C ASP A 53 5.46 17.83 11.73
N GLY A 54 6.15 16.87 11.11
CA GLY A 54 7.56 16.95 10.72
C GLY A 54 8.54 16.67 11.86
N GLU A 55 8.08 16.43 13.09
CA GLU A 55 8.90 16.08 14.23
C GLU A 55 9.24 14.58 14.24
N ILE A 56 10.26 14.20 15.02
CA ILE A 56 10.61 12.78 15.19
C ILE A 56 9.42 12.03 15.77
N HIS A 57 9.01 10.95 15.11
CA HIS A 57 7.85 10.18 15.53
C HIS A 57 8.13 9.42 16.83
N PRO A 58 7.32 9.61 17.90
CA PRO A 58 7.65 9.09 19.24
C PRO A 58 7.54 7.56 19.37
N TYR A 59 6.81 6.88 18.47
CA TYR A 59 6.51 5.45 18.60
C TYR A 59 6.96 4.59 17.42
N LEU A 60 7.26 5.19 16.26
CA LEU A 60 7.76 4.41 15.11
C LEU A 60 9.23 4.13 15.27
N SER A 61 9.56 2.83 15.21
CA SER A 61 10.91 2.36 15.42
C SER A 61 11.82 2.69 14.24
N THR A 62 13.08 3.05 14.54
CA THR A 62 14.18 3.05 13.57
C THR A 62 14.90 1.70 13.50
N ASN A 63 14.49 0.71 14.32
CA ASN A 63 14.96 -0.65 14.20
C ASN A 63 14.51 -1.24 12.87
N THR A 64 15.46 -1.69 12.07
CA THR A 64 15.22 -2.15 10.71
C THR A 64 14.33 -3.39 10.62
N GLN A 65 14.25 -4.18 11.69
CA GLN A 65 13.39 -5.36 11.77
C GLN A 65 11.95 -5.06 12.23
N GLU A 66 11.69 -3.82 12.65
CA GLU A 66 10.41 -3.37 13.21
C GLU A 66 9.77 -2.24 12.39
N ASN A 67 10.38 -1.88 11.28
CA ASN A 67 9.92 -0.78 10.43
C ASN A 67 9.57 -1.30 9.03
N THR A 68 8.34 -1.08 8.60
CA THR A 68 7.82 -1.60 7.31
C THR A 68 8.61 -1.09 6.10
N ALA A 69 9.07 0.16 6.15
CA ALA A 69 9.88 0.76 5.09
C ALA A 69 11.23 0.04 4.95
N SER A 70 11.92 -0.20 6.08
CA SER A 70 13.22 -0.88 6.04
C SER A 70 13.10 -2.36 5.69
N ILE A 71 12.05 -3.06 6.14
CA ILE A 71 11.82 -4.47 5.80
C ILE A 71 11.62 -4.62 4.28
N ALA A 72 10.76 -3.78 3.69
CA ALA A 72 10.51 -3.78 2.25
C ALA A 72 11.79 -3.41 1.46
N ALA A 73 12.49 -2.36 1.89
CA ALA A 73 13.73 -1.92 1.29
C ALA A 73 14.84 -2.97 1.38
N GLN A 74 14.96 -3.67 2.54
CA GLN A 74 15.95 -4.73 2.72
C GLN A 74 15.67 -5.92 1.79
N ALA A 75 14.41 -6.36 1.69
CA ALA A 75 14.03 -7.44 0.78
C ALA A 75 14.41 -7.12 -0.68
N PHE A 76 14.22 -5.87 -1.11
CA PHE A 76 14.63 -5.42 -2.43
C PHE A 76 16.16 -5.36 -2.57
N TRP A 77 16.84 -4.82 -1.54
CA TRP A 77 18.28 -4.61 -1.58
C TRP A 77 19.10 -5.90 -1.53
N ASP A 78 18.59 -6.93 -0.83
CA ASP A 78 19.21 -8.26 -0.77
C ASP A 78 19.27 -8.95 -2.15
N GLU A 79 18.31 -8.65 -3.03
CA GLU A 79 18.24 -9.28 -4.36
C GLU A 79 18.89 -8.42 -5.45
N HIS A 80 18.75 -7.08 -5.38
CA HIS A 80 19.15 -6.18 -6.46
C HIS A 80 20.28 -5.22 -6.08
N GLY A 81 20.61 -5.12 -4.79
CA GLY A 81 21.67 -4.25 -4.30
C GLY A 81 23.06 -4.79 -4.65
N ASP A 82 24.04 -3.90 -4.57
CA ASP A 82 25.47 -4.24 -4.80
C ASP A 82 26.22 -4.63 -3.50
N GLY A 83 25.49 -4.89 -2.41
CA GLY A 83 26.06 -5.23 -1.10
C GLY A 83 26.48 -4.03 -0.26
N GLY A 84 26.38 -2.80 -0.78
CA GLY A 84 26.65 -1.57 0.01
C GLY A 84 25.54 -1.21 0.98
N GLY A 85 25.79 -0.22 1.85
CA GLY A 85 24.82 0.29 2.80
C GLY A 85 23.86 1.32 2.18
N VAL A 86 22.63 1.35 2.67
CA VAL A 86 21.62 2.36 2.33
C VAL A 86 21.03 2.94 3.62
N GLU A 87 20.93 4.25 3.68
CA GLU A 87 20.29 4.97 4.77
C GLU A 87 18.95 5.55 4.31
N LEU A 88 17.90 5.31 5.11
CA LEU A 88 16.56 5.81 4.87
C LEU A 88 16.17 6.93 5.84
N LYS A 89 15.38 7.88 5.36
CA LYS A 89 14.57 8.82 6.15
C LYS A 89 13.12 8.65 5.75
N VAL A 90 12.27 8.40 6.75
CA VAL A 90 10.84 8.17 6.53
C VAL A 90 10.05 9.37 7.03
N HIS A 91 9.22 9.95 6.17
CA HIS A 91 8.33 11.07 6.50
C HIS A 91 6.89 10.62 6.32
N LYS A 92 6.18 10.48 7.43
CA LYS A 92 4.78 10.09 7.44
C LYS A 92 3.90 11.24 6.96
N GLY A 93 3.07 10.98 5.97
CA GLY A 93 1.99 11.86 5.52
C GLY A 93 0.62 11.18 5.64
N VAL A 94 0.61 9.89 6.06
CA VAL A 94 -0.60 9.12 6.31
C VAL A 94 -0.71 8.83 7.81
N PRO A 95 -1.82 9.21 8.48
CA PRO A 95 -2.01 8.92 9.90
C PRO A 95 -1.95 7.42 10.19
N LEU A 96 -1.36 7.06 11.33
CA LEU A 96 -1.29 5.67 11.76
C LEU A 96 -2.68 5.12 12.09
N GLN A 97 -2.91 3.85 11.78
CA GLN A 97 -4.16 3.13 12.10
C GLN A 97 -5.42 3.83 11.56
N SER A 98 -5.26 4.62 10.51
CA SER A 98 -6.35 5.36 9.86
C SER A 98 -7.18 4.54 8.88
N GLY A 99 -6.77 3.31 8.57
CA GLY A 99 -7.38 2.51 7.49
C GLY A 99 -6.98 2.98 6.07
N MET A 100 -6.01 3.92 5.95
CA MET A 100 -5.58 4.50 4.68
C MET A 100 -4.27 3.91 4.15
N GLY A 101 -3.91 2.69 4.51
CA GLY A 101 -2.71 2.04 4.00
C GLY A 101 -1.40 2.70 4.44
N SER A 102 -1.32 3.22 5.70
CA SER A 102 -0.14 3.94 6.20
C SER A 102 1.14 3.10 6.18
N SER A 103 1.08 1.81 6.49
CA SER A 103 2.21 0.87 6.39
C SER A 103 2.61 0.62 4.93
N ALA A 104 1.62 0.39 4.07
CA ALA A 104 1.82 0.15 2.65
C ALA A 104 2.50 1.35 1.96
N ALA A 105 2.05 2.58 2.26
CA ALA A 105 2.65 3.80 1.71
C ALA A 105 4.14 3.92 2.09
N SER A 106 4.51 3.64 3.36
CA SER A 106 5.91 3.64 3.78
C SER A 106 6.74 2.56 3.08
N ALA A 107 6.21 1.34 2.96
CA ALA A 107 6.89 0.23 2.30
C ALA A 107 7.13 0.53 0.81
N VAL A 108 6.09 0.99 0.11
CA VAL A 108 6.16 1.36 -1.32
C VAL A 108 7.16 2.51 -1.54
N ALA A 109 7.05 3.60 -0.76
CA ALA A 109 7.96 4.73 -0.91
C ALA A 109 9.41 4.32 -0.68
N ALA A 110 9.67 3.40 0.26
CA ALA A 110 11.02 2.91 0.55
C ALA A 110 11.59 2.09 -0.62
N VAL A 111 10.84 1.12 -1.13
CA VAL A 111 11.28 0.30 -2.27
C VAL A 111 11.53 1.17 -3.50
N VAL A 112 10.63 2.11 -3.80
CA VAL A 112 10.80 3.03 -4.95
C VAL A 112 12.03 3.93 -4.78
N ALA A 113 12.27 4.45 -3.56
CA ALA A 113 13.44 5.29 -3.30
C ALA A 113 14.75 4.50 -3.45
N VAL A 114 14.79 3.28 -2.94
CA VAL A 114 15.98 2.41 -3.02
C VAL A 114 16.20 1.90 -4.45
N ASN A 115 15.13 1.57 -5.19
CA ASN A 115 15.21 1.26 -6.63
C ASN A 115 15.85 2.39 -7.44
N GLY A 116 15.56 3.64 -7.09
CA GLY A 116 16.18 4.81 -7.72
C GLY A 116 17.68 4.98 -7.44
N LEU A 117 18.28 4.17 -6.56
CA LEU A 117 19.73 4.14 -6.33
C LEU A 117 20.47 3.18 -7.29
N LEU A 118 19.76 2.35 -8.01
CA LEU A 118 20.34 1.44 -9.00
C LEU A 118 20.74 2.21 -10.27
N GLU A 119 21.76 1.73 -10.96
CA GLU A 119 22.14 2.28 -12.28
C GLU A 119 21.01 2.09 -13.31
N VAL A 120 20.32 0.95 -13.24
CA VAL A 120 19.15 0.62 -14.07
C VAL A 120 18.00 0.24 -13.14
N PRO A 121 17.10 1.18 -12.81
CA PRO A 121 15.94 0.90 -11.98
C PRO A 121 14.97 -0.10 -12.62
N LEU A 122 14.36 -0.96 -11.79
CA LEU A 122 13.31 -1.87 -12.20
C LEU A 122 12.01 -1.11 -12.47
N GLN A 123 11.09 -1.73 -13.24
CA GLN A 123 9.76 -1.19 -13.48
C GLN A 123 8.90 -1.29 -12.21
N ALA A 124 7.89 -0.43 -12.12
CA ALA A 124 7.05 -0.35 -10.92
C ALA A 124 6.38 -1.68 -10.56
N GLU A 125 5.92 -2.42 -11.56
CA GLU A 125 5.25 -3.71 -11.38
C GLU A 125 6.16 -4.75 -10.70
N GLU A 126 7.46 -4.71 -10.99
CA GLU A 126 8.46 -5.62 -10.42
C GLU A 126 8.73 -5.33 -8.93
N LEU A 127 8.43 -4.10 -8.48
CA LEU A 127 8.64 -3.69 -7.09
C LEU A 127 7.56 -4.21 -6.12
N LEU A 128 6.44 -4.70 -6.64
CA LEU A 128 5.28 -5.08 -5.84
C LEU A 128 5.60 -6.15 -4.80
N VAL A 129 6.36 -7.16 -5.18
CA VAL A 129 6.72 -8.30 -4.31
C VAL A 129 7.48 -7.85 -3.07
N TYR A 130 8.39 -6.88 -3.21
CA TYR A 130 9.20 -6.35 -2.12
C TYR A 130 8.39 -5.44 -1.19
N ALA A 131 7.52 -4.60 -1.75
CA ALA A 131 6.63 -3.75 -0.96
C ALA A 131 5.64 -4.59 -0.12
N ILE A 132 5.17 -5.72 -0.64
CA ILE A 132 4.32 -6.68 0.09
C ILE A 132 5.06 -7.28 1.30
N GLU A 133 6.38 -7.48 1.27
CA GLU A 133 7.12 -8.00 2.42
C GLU A 133 7.01 -7.06 3.64
N GLY A 134 7.09 -5.73 3.41
CA GLY A 134 6.83 -4.76 4.48
C GLY A 134 5.40 -4.83 5.02
N GLU A 135 4.41 -4.99 4.15
CA GLU A 135 3.01 -5.09 4.55
C GLU A 135 2.70 -6.40 5.30
N LYS A 136 3.32 -7.52 4.94
CA LYS A 136 3.21 -8.78 5.70
C LYS A 136 3.60 -8.61 7.17
N TYR A 137 4.65 -7.84 7.44
CA TYR A 137 5.04 -7.54 8.81
C TYR A 137 3.95 -6.77 9.58
N ALA A 138 3.35 -5.77 8.94
CA ALA A 138 2.36 -4.90 9.58
C ALA A 138 0.98 -5.56 9.77
N SER A 139 0.49 -6.26 8.75
CA SER A 139 -0.87 -6.82 8.70
C SER A 139 -0.95 -8.30 9.07
N GLY A 140 0.18 -9.01 9.07
CA GLY A 140 0.26 -10.45 9.32
C GLY A 140 -0.26 -11.31 8.17
N GLY A 141 -0.44 -10.75 6.97
CA GLY A 141 -0.94 -11.47 5.80
C GLY A 141 -0.52 -10.86 4.46
N LEU A 142 -0.80 -11.59 3.38
CA LEU A 142 -0.56 -11.16 2.00
C LEU A 142 -1.72 -10.28 1.52
N HIS A 143 -1.68 -8.99 1.82
CA HIS A 143 -2.71 -8.03 1.43
C HIS A 143 -2.12 -6.99 0.49
N ALA A 144 -2.41 -7.12 -0.81
CA ALA A 144 -1.91 -6.21 -1.83
C ALA A 144 -2.85 -5.04 -2.11
N ASP A 145 -4.06 -5.05 -1.57
CA ASP A 145 -5.12 -4.06 -1.82
C ASP A 145 -4.80 -2.63 -1.36
N ASN A 146 -3.82 -2.47 -0.48
CA ASN A 146 -3.23 -1.18 -0.15
C ASN A 146 -1.90 -0.93 -0.86
N VAL A 147 -1.06 -1.95 -1.02
CA VAL A 147 0.27 -1.85 -1.62
C VAL A 147 0.20 -1.58 -3.12
N ALA A 148 -0.61 -2.39 -3.85
CA ALA A 148 -0.71 -2.28 -5.29
C ALA A 148 -1.20 -0.91 -5.78
N PRO A 149 -2.30 -0.32 -5.25
CA PRO A 149 -2.70 1.02 -5.66
C PRO A 149 -1.72 2.10 -5.22
N SER A 150 -1.08 1.97 -4.06
CA SER A 150 -0.04 2.91 -3.61
C SER A 150 1.17 2.92 -4.54
N LEU A 151 1.53 1.77 -5.11
CA LEU A 151 2.66 1.64 -6.05
C LEU A 151 2.28 2.04 -7.47
N LEU A 152 1.14 1.56 -7.97
CA LEU A 152 0.76 1.63 -9.39
C LEU A 152 -0.22 2.77 -9.71
N GLY A 153 -0.84 3.34 -8.68
CA GLY A 153 -1.88 4.36 -8.81
C GLY A 153 -3.24 3.79 -9.26
N GLY A 154 -4.26 4.64 -9.18
CA GLY A 154 -5.60 4.35 -9.67
C GLY A 154 -6.34 3.26 -8.87
N LEU A 155 -7.32 2.65 -9.54
CA LEU A 155 -8.11 1.52 -9.01
C LEU A 155 -7.47 0.21 -9.49
N VAL A 156 -7.17 -0.69 -8.55
CA VAL A 156 -6.45 -1.94 -8.82
C VAL A 156 -7.22 -3.13 -8.27
N LEU A 157 -7.37 -4.17 -9.08
CA LEU A 157 -7.84 -5.48 -8.68
C LEU A 157 -6.61 -6.39 -8.51
N CYS A 158 -6.40 -6.89 -7.30
CA CYS A 158 -5.21 -7.65 -6.91
C CYS A 158 -5.57 -8.94 -6.16
N PRO A 159 -6.20 -9.93 -6.83
CA PRO A 159 -6.52 -11.21 -6.20
C PRO A 159 -5.25 -11.91 -5.75
N GLN A 160 -5.21 -12.39 -4.51
CA GLN A 160 -4.03 -13.03 -3.94
C GLN A 160 -3.50 -14.21 -4.79
N ILE A 161 -4.41 -14.96 -5.43
CA ILE A 161 -4.07 -16.11 -6.28
C ILE A 161 -3.31 -15.72 -7.55
N LEU A 162 -3.40 -14.46 -7.99
CA LEU A 162 -2.73 -13.97 -9.19
C LEU A 162 -1.45 -13.20 -8.88
N LEU A 163 -1.17 -12.88 -7.61
CA LEU A 163 0.02 -12.09 -7.26
C LEU A 163 1.30 -12.76 -7.79
N PRO A 164 2.25 -11.99 -8.34
CA PRO A 164 2.31 -10.53 -8.35
C PRO A 164 1.53 -9.84 -9.48
N GLU A 165 0.82 -10.56 -10.31
CA GLU A 165 0.00 -9.97 -11.37
C GLU A 165 -1.19 -9.22 -10.76
N VAL A 166 -1.39 -7.98 -11.23
CA VAL A 166 -2.50 -7.11 -10.82
C VAL A 166 -3.19 -6.50 -12.02
N ILE A 167 -4.46 -6.16 -11.89
CA ILE A 167 -5.28 -5.65 -12.98
C ILE A 167 -5.67 -4.21 -12.65
N ARG A 168 -5.24 -3.26 -13.47
CA ARG A 168 -5.71 -1.87 -13.37
C ARG A 168 -7.12 -1.77 -13.94
N LEU A 169 -8.02 -1.20 -13.17
CA LEU A 169 -9.39 -0.94 -13.60
C LEU A 169 -9.55 0.53 -13.97
N PRO A 170 -10.30 0.84 -15.04
CA PRO A 170 -10.67 2.22 -15.32
C PRO A 170 -11.64 2.73 -14.23
N VAL A 171 -11.55 4.01 -13.94
CA VAL A 171 -12.52 4.70 -13.06
C VAL A 171 -13.42 5.53 -13.96
N PRO A 172 -14.76 5.33 -13.92
CA PRO A 172 -15.68 6.12 -14.71
C PRO A 172 -15.57 7.61 -14.41
N ASP A 173 -15.72 8.46 -15.43
CA ASP A 173 -15.72 9.90 -15.28
C ASP A 173 -16.85 10.38 -14.37
N GLY A 174 -16.62 11.47 -13.65
CA GLY A 174 -17.61 12.10 -12.78
C GLY A 174 -17.77 11.45 -11.40
N ILE A 175 -17.02 10.38 -11.09
CA ILE A 175 -16.98 9.78 -9.75
C ILE A 175 -15.88 10.46 -8.92
N SER A 176 -16.25 10.86 -7.71
CA SER A 176 -15.32 11.40 -6.71
C SER A 176 -15.46 10.64 -5.40
N ALA A 177 -14.32 10.40 -4.72
CA ALA A 177 -14.31 9.82 -3.39
C ALA A 177 -14.21 10.92 -2.33
N ALA A 178 -15.10 10.90 -1.33
CA ALA A 178 -14.97 11.71 -0.13
C ALA A 178 -14.39 10.84 0.98
N LEU A 179 -13.24 11.26 1.54
CA LEU A 179 -12.60 10.57 2.65
C LEU A 179 -12.99 11.24 3.96
N ILE A 180 -13.55 10.46 4.89
CA ILE A 180 -13.85 10.90 6.25
C ILE A 180 -13.01 10.05 7.19
N HIS A 181 -12.07 10.69 7.90
CA HIS A 181 -11.24 10.05 8.92
C HIS A 181 -11.75 10.48 10.31
N PRO A 182 -12.47 9.61 11.04
CA PRO A 182 -12.86 9.89 12.41
C PRO A 182 -11.65 9.79 13.34
N ASP A 183 -11.70 10.44 14.48
CA ASP A 183 -10.70 10.29 15.56
C ASP A 183 -10.87 8.93 16.25
N LEU A 184 -10.59 7.87 15.50
CA LEU A 184 -10.71 6.48 15.92
C LEU A 184 -9.54 5.67 15.34
N GLN A 185 -8.83 4.97 16.21
CA GLN A 185 -7.78 4.05 15.82
C GLN A 185 -8.35 2.64 15.57
N VAL A 186 -8.12 2.11 14.38
CA VAL A 186 -8.56 0.76 14.00
C VAL A 186 -7.34 -0.15 13.86
N ASN A 187 -7.24 -1.14 14.73
CA ASN A 187 -6.23 -2.19 14.60
C ASN A 187 -6.74 -3.27 13.64
N THR A 188 -6.10 -3.41 12.49
CA THR A 188 -6.46 -4.36 11.42
C THR A 188 -6.55 -5.80 11.90
N ALA A 189 -5.60 -6.26 12.74
CA ALA A 189 -5.61 -7.63 13.25
C ALA A 189 -6.80 -7.88 14.19
N GLN A 190 -7.20 -6.89 14.99
CA GLN A 190 -8.39 -6.99 15.85
C GLN A 190 -9.69 -6.96 15.02
N ALA A 191 -9.77 -6.11 14.00
CA ALA A 191 -10.91 -6.05 13.10
C ALA A 191 -11.12 -7.40 12.40
N ARG A 192 -10.05 -8.00 11.87
CA ARG A 192 -10.10 -9.32 11.22
C ARG A 192 -10.60 -10.44 12.14
N ARG A 193 -10.26 -10.41 13.43
CA ARG A 193 -10.75 -11.42 14.39
C ARG A 193 -12.27 -11.37 14.61
N ARG A 194 -12.91 -10.26 14.24
CA ARG A 194 -14.37 -10.07 14.37
C ARG A 194 -15.15 -10.46 13.12
N LEU A 195 -14.45 -10.71 12.01
CA LEU A 195 -15.10 -11.18 10.79
C LEU A 195 -15.74 -12.55 11.00
N ALA A 196 -16.88 -12.77 10.37
CA ALA A 196 -17.54 -14.07 10.34
C ALA A 196 -16.59 -15.09 9.69
N LYS A 197 -16.51 -16.30 10.28
CA LYS A 197 -15.63 -17.37 9.78
C LYS A 197 -16.22 -18.14 8.61
N SER A 198 -17.49 -17.92 8.31
CA SER A 198 -18.23 -18.55 7.21
C SER A 198 -19.33 -17.63 6.73
N CYS A 199 -19.69 -17.78 5.48
CA CYS A 199 -20.86 -17.12 4.89
C CYS A 199 -21.79 -18.18 4.28
N SER A 200 -23.06 -17.84 4.08
CA SER A 200 -23.98 -18.70 3.36
C SER A 200 -23.66 -18.72 1.86
N THR A 201 -24.09 -19.77 1.16
CA THR A 201 -23.96 -19.85 -0.31
C THR A 201 -24.63 -18.63 -0.98
N GLN A 202 -25.76 -18.16 -0.46
CA GLN A 202 -26.43 -16.99 -1.01
C GLN A 202 -25.58 -15.72 -0.83
N GLN A 203 -25.04 -15.46 0.35
CA GLN A 203 -24.15 -14.31 0.57
C GLN A 203 -22.93 -14.36 -0.35
N TRP A 204 -22.34 -15.53 -0.52
CA TRP A 204 -21.21 -15.71 -1.43
C TRP A 204 -21.58 -15.41 -2.91
N VAL A 205 -22.75 -15.89 -3.37
CA VAL A 205 -23.25 -15.60 -4.74
C VAL A 205 -23.53 -14.11 -4.90
N ASP A 206 -24.19 -13.47 -3.93
CA ASP A 206 -24.52 -12.06 -3.96
C ASP A 206 -23.24 -11.19 -3.99
N GLN A 207 -22.28 -11.50 -3.13
CA GLN A 207 -21.00 -10.78 -3.09
C GLN A 207 -20.20 -10.90 -4.40
N GLN A 208 -20.15 -12.09 -4.99
CA GLN A 208 -19.50 -12.27 -6.30
C GLN A 208 -20.22 -11.50 -7.40
N GLY A 209 -21.56 -11.53 -7.40
CA GLY A 209 -22.36 -10.77 -8.35
C GLY A 209 -22.11 -9.26 -8.25
N LEU A 210 -22.05 -8.73 -7.05
CA LEU A 210 -21.74 -7.32 -6.79
C LEU A 210 -20.33 -6.95 -7.25
N LEU A 211 -19.32 -7.76 -6.90
CA LEU A 211 -17.92 -7.52 -7.32
C LEU A 211 -17.79 -7.59 -8.85
N ALA A 212 -18.34 -8.62 -9.48
CA ALA A 212 -18.31 -8.76 -10.93
C ALA A 212 -19.04 -7.60 -11.62
N GLY A 213 -20.19 -7.19 -11.08
CA GLY A 213 -20.96 -6.04 -11.54
C GLY A 213 -20.18 -4.72 -11.43
N PHE A 214 -19.48 -4.52 -10.31
CA PHE A 214 -18.61 -3.36 -10.11
C PHE A 214 -17.47 -3.30 -11.14
N VAL A 215 -16.77 -4.41 -11.36
CA VAL A 215 -15.69 -4.50 -12.36
C VAL A 215 -16.22 -4.23 -13.77
N ALA A 216 -17.38 -4.81 -14.11
CA ALA A 216 -18.05 -4.57 -15.40
C ALA A 216 -18.48 -3.11 -15.56
N ALA A 217 -19.01 -2.49 -14.50
CA ALA A 217 -19.38 -1.09 -14.47
C ALA A 217 -18.20 -0.15 -14.72
N CYS A 218 -17.08 -0.42 -14.08
CA CYS A 218 -15.82 0.30 -14.31
C CYS A 218 -15.37 0.18 -15.78
N ALA A 219 -15.36 -1.03 -16.32
CA ALA A 219 -14.98 -1.29 -17.72
C ALA A 219 -15.92 -0.62 -18.75
N ALA A 220 -17.22 -0.52 -18.42
CA ALA A 220 -18.22 0.13 -19.26
C ALA A 220 -18.34 1.65 -19.03
N SER A 221 -17.60 2.23 -18.09
CA SER A 221 -17.76 3.63 -17.64
C SER A 221 -19.19 3.96 -17.19
N ASP A 222 -19.86 2.98 -16.53
CA ASP A 222 -21.25 3.12 -16.06
C ASP A 222 -21.26 3.50 -14.56
N ALA A 223 -21.31 4.82 -14.28
CA ALA A 223 -21.33 5.36 -12.93
C ALA A 223 -22.60 4.94 -12.13
N ASP A 224 -23.73 4.77 -12.79
CA ASP A 224 -24.97 4.35 -12.14
C ASP A 224 -24.88 2.89 -11.65
N LEU A 225 -24.29 2.03 -12.46
CA LEU A 225 -24.06 0.63 -12.11
C LEU A 225 -22.98 0.51 -11.00
N VAL A 226 -21.92 1.36 -11.02
CA VAL A 226 -20.98 1.47 -9.90
C VAL A 226 -21.73 1.74 -8.59
N GLY A 227 -22.60 2.74 -8.57
CA GLY A 227 -23.40 3.08 -7.37
C GLY A 227 -24.31 1.95 -6.88
N LYS A 228 -24.83 1.12 -7.78
CA LYS A 228 -25.68 -0.04 -7.43
C LYS A 228 -24.89 -1.22 -6.88
N THR A 229 -23.64 -1.39 -7.28
CA THR A 229 -22.80 -2.53 -6.95
C THR A 229 -21.79 -2.23 -5.83
N LEU A 230 -21.54 -0.97 -5.51
CA LEU A 230 -20.60 -0.54 -4.46
C LEU A 230 -21.20 -0.77 -3.05
N ARG A 231 -21.37 -2.01 -2.69
CA ARG A 231 -21.85 -2.45 -1.36
C ARG A 231 -21.34 -3.85 -1.03
N ASP A 232 -21.31 -4.17 0.26
CA ASP A 232 -20.92 -5.46 0.83
C ASP A 232 -22.14 -6.16 1.44
N VAL A 233 -22.17 -7.52 1.48
CA VAL A 233 -23.29 -8.35 1.99
C VAL A 233 -22.88 -9.28 3.13
#